data_f078d9446facc85bf7cef0ab262f0678
#
_entry.id   f078d9446facc85bf7cef0ab262f0678
#
_cell.length_a   1.000
_cell.length_b   1.000
_cell.length_c   1.000
_cell.angle_alpha   90.00
_cell.angle_beta   90.00
_cell.angle_gamma   90.00
#
_symmetry.space_group_name_H-M   'P 1'
#
loop_
_entity.id
_entity.type
_entity.pdbx_description
1 polymer ?
#
loop_
_entity_poly.entity_id
_entity_poly.type
_entity_poly.pdbx_seq_one_letter_code
_entity_poly.pdbx_strand_id
1 'polypeptide(L)'
;MAHTNPSKALNGVQSGHICDRCNKRVRTGDLVRAYATHYDRDGWLLRRVWCDECGETTIQEETDGADEVIVEAVFWDHRLVSVEVRDCSSC
;
A
#
# COMPACT_ATOMS: atom_id res chain seq x y z
N MET A 1 2.79 -1.35 22.39
CA MET A 1 1.44 -0.98 21.93
C MET A 1 1.19 -1.56 20.55
N ALA A 2 0.05 -2.16 20.35
CA ALA A 2 -0.27 -2.77 19.06
C ALA A 2 -0.66 -1.71 18.04
N HIS A 3 -0.05 -1.77 16.85
CA HIS A 3 -0.47 -0.95 15.73
C HIS A 3 -1.78 -1.47 15.15
N THR A 4 -2.53 -0.58 14.52
CA THR A 4 -3.66 -1.00 13.70
C THR A 4 -3.14 -1.92 12.60
N ASN A 5 -3.84 -3.03 12.37
CA ASN A 5 -3.47 -3.96 11.30
C ASN A 5 -3.48 -3.21 9.96
N PRO A 6 -2.36 -3.18 9.21
CA PRO A 6 -2.30 -2.42 7.97
C PRO A 6 -3.32 -2.86 6.93
N SER A 7 -3.67 -4.14 6.87
CA SER A 7 -4.68 -4.59 5.92
C SER A 7 -6.05 -4.00 6.22
N LYS A 8 -6.38 -3.80 7.50
CA LYS A 8 -7.64 -3.13 7.89
C LYS A 8 -7.55 -1.63 7.69
N ALA A 9 -6.42 -1.03 8.09
CA ALA A 9 -6.25 0.42 8.02
C ALA A 9 -6.27 0.92 6.58
N LEU A 10 -5.72 0.15 5.66
CA LEU A 10 -5.61 0.54 4.25
C LEU A 10 -6.81 0.11 3.40
N ASN A 11 -7.67 -0.75 3.92
CA ASN A 11 -8.86 -1.17 3.20
C ASN A 11 -9.84 -0.01 3.08
N GLY A 12 -10.21 0.37 1.86
CA GLY A 12 -11.11 1.49 1.60
C GLY A 12 -10.42 2.85 1.53
N VAL A 13 -9.10 2.90 1.65
CA VAL A 13 -8.34 4.14 1.54
C VAL A 13 -8.35 4.62 0.09
N GLN A 14 -8.50 5.92 -0.11
CA GLN A 14 -8.45 6.52 -1.44
C GLN A 14 -7.07 6.34 -2.06
N SER A 15 -7.07 6.03 -3.35
CA SER A 15 -5.85 5.79 -4.11
C SER A 15 -5.91 6.56 -5.43
N GLY A 16 -4.75 7.00 -5.91
CA GLY A 16 -4.61 7.48 -7.28
C GLY A 16 -4.82 6.35 -8.28
N HIS A 17 -5.15 6.70 -9.50
CA HIS A 17 -5.45 5.74 -10.57
C HIS A 17 -4.33 5.59 -11.59
N ILE A 18 -3.13 6.02 -11.24
CA ILE A 18 -1.95 5.95 -12.12
C ILE A 18 -0.83 5.26 -11.37
N CYS A 19 -0.20 4.27 -12.02
CA CYS A 19 0.98 3.61 -11.47
C CYS A 19 2.12 4.63 -11.28
N ASP A 20 2.68 4.66 -10.08
CA ASP A 20 3.76 5.62 -9.75
C ASP A 20 5.09 5.31 -10.44
N ARG A 21 5.18 4.19 -11.12
CA ARG A 21 6.43 3.80 -11.81
C ARG A 21 6.33 3.92 -13.32
N CYS A 22 5.30 3.34 -13.93
CA CYS A 22 5.18 3.31 -15.39
C CYS A 22 4.12 4.26 -15.94
N ASN A 23 3.39 4.94 -15.08
CA ASN A 23 2.32 5.87 -15.41
C ASN A 23 1.13 5.24 -16.13
N LYS A 24 1.03 3.92 -16.09
CA LYS A 24 -0.10 3.21 -16.66
C LYS A 24 -1.34 3.47 -15.82
N ARG A 25 -2.47 3.63 -16.49
CA ARG A 25 -3.75 3.84 -15.81
C ARG A 25 -4.23 2.55 -15.16
N VAL A 26 -4.61 2.64 -13.90
CA VAL A 26 -5.22 1.54 -13.15
C VAL A 26 -6.73 1.67 -13.22
N ARG A 27 -7.41 0.58 -13.46
CA ARG A 27 -8.88 0.55 -13.61
C ARG A 27 -9.51 -0.24 -12.48
N THR A 28 -10.78 0.05 -12.21
CA THR A 28 -11.58 -0.72 -11.25
C THR A 28 -11.51 -2.21 -11.57
N GLY A 29 -11.15 -3.01 -10.59
CA GLY A 29 -10.99 -4.46 -10.73
C GLY A 29 -9.54 -4.91 -10.94
N ASP A 30 -8.62 -3.98 -11.19
CA ASP A 30 -7.21 -4.32 -11.39
C ASP A 30 -6.53 -4.60 -10.06
N LEU A 31 -5.60 -5.57 -10.07
CA LEU A 31 -4.71 -5.78 -8.95
C LEU A 31 -3.65 -4.69 -8.93
N VAL A 32 -3.38 -4.17 -7.74
CA VAL A 32 -2.35 -3.16 -7.54
C VAL A 32 -1.49 -3.55 -6.34
N ARG A 33 -0.31 -2.97 -6.27
CA ARG A 33 0.54 -3.03 -5.09
C ARG A 33 0.72 -1.63 -4.56
N ALA A 34 0.84 -1.53 -3.25
CA ALA A 34 0.94 -0.24 -2.60
C ALA A 34 1.97 -0.29 -1.49
N TYR A 35 2.61 0.84 -1.28
CA TYR A 35 3.58 1.04 -0.21
C TYR A 35 3.00 2.06 0.75
N ALA A 36 3.01 1.74 2.04
CA ALA A 36 2.51 2.62 3.08
C ALA A 36 3.48 2.65 4.25
N THR A 37 3.44 3.76 4.99
CA THR A 37 4.24 3.93 6.19
C THR A 37 3.34 4.24 7.38
N HIS A 38 3.81 3.87 8.57
CA HIS A 38 3.12 4.15 9.81
C HIS A 38 4.04 4.93 10.74
N TYR A 39 3.54 6.08 11.20
CA TYR A 39 4.17 6.85 12.28
C TYR A 39 3.19 6.92 13.44
N ASP A 40 3.69 6.90 14.66
CA ASP A 40 2.84 6.90 15.85
C ASP A 40 1.82 8.04 15.87
N ARG A 41 2.19 9.16 15.29
CA ARG A 41 1.36 10.36 15.28
C ARG A 41 0.30 10.34 14.17
N ASP A 42 0.66 9.83 13.00
CA ASP A 42 -0.16 9.97 11.79
C ASP A 42 -0.90 8.69 11.39
N GLY A 43 -0.52 7.56 11.94
CA GLY A 43 -1.08 6.28 11.53
C GLY A 43 -0.54 5.82 10.17
N TRP A 44 -1.29 4.96 9.50
CA TRP A 44 -0.89 4.43 8.20
C TRP A 44 -1.20 5.43 7.09
N LEU A 45 -0.18 5.76 6.31
CA LEU A 45 -0.28 6.69 5.18
C LEU A 45 0.14 5.97 3.91
N LEU A 46 -0.73 6.02 2.90
CA LEU A 46 -0.43 5.46 1.58
C LEU A 46 0.57 6.38 0.88
N ARG A 47 1.70 5.81 0.46
CA ARG A 47 2.79 6.58 -0.15
C ARG A 47 2.88 6.38 -1.65
N ARG A 48 2.74 5.14 -2.11
CA ARG A 48 2.87 4.80 -3.52
C ARG A 48 1.88 3.72 -3.90
N VAL A 49 1.44 3.77 -5.15
CA VAL A 49 0.59 2.73 -5.73
C VAL A 49 1.19 2.35 -7.07
N TRP A 50 1.32 1.06 -7.33
CA TRP A 50 1.87 0.53 -8.57
C TRP A 50 0.89 -0.45 -9.19
N CYS A 51 0.95 -0.60 -10.52
CA CYS A 51 0.26 -1.71 -11.16
C CYS A 51 0.93 -3.04 -10.75
N ASP A 52 0.28 -4.14 -11.03
CA ASP A 52 0.78 -5.46 -10.62
C ASP A 52 2.10 -5.86 -11.30
N GLU A 53 2.43 -5.23 -12.41
CA GLU A 53 3.68 -5.48 -13.14
C GLU A 53 4.87 -4.69 -12.58
N CYS A 54 4.61 -3.52 -12.01
CA CYS A 54 5.66 -2.63 -11.51
C CYS A 54 5.87 -2.72 -10.01
N GLY A 55 4.89 -3.24 -9.30
CA GLY A 55 4.88 -3.22 -7.84
C GLY A 55 5.99 -4.08 -7.24
N GLU A 56 6.61 -3.56 -6.19
CA GLU A 56 7.55 -4.32 -5.40
C GLU A 56 6.83 -5.27 -4.47
N THR A 57 7.46 -6.39 -4.15
CA THR A 57 6.90 -7.38 -3.23
C THR A 57 7.62 -7.39 -1.89
N THR A 58 8.78 -6.74 -1.82
CA THR A 58 9.58 -6.68 -0.59
C THR A 58 10.04 -5.25 -0.36
N ILE A 59 10.24 -4.92 0.91
CA ILE A 59 10.79 -3.62 1.30
C ILE A 59 12.29 -3.66 1.08
N GLN A 60 12.80 -2.79 0.20
CA GLN A 60 14.22 -2.76 -0.17
C GLN A 60 15.07 -2.02 0.84
N GLU A 61 14.57 -0.89 1.32
CA GLU A 61 15.28 -0.06 2.29
C GLU A 61 14.30 0.35 3.38
N GLU A 62 14.64 0.03 4.62
CA GLU A 62 13.81 0.39 5.75
C GLU A 62 14.11 1.82 6.20
N THR A 63 13.08 2.56 6.53
CA THR A 63 13.19 3.91 7.06
C THR A 63 13.18 3.86 8.58
N ASP A 64 14.19 4.46 9.20
CA ASP A 64 14.28 4.52 10.66
C ASP A 64 13.11 5.30 11.24
N GLY A 65 12.54 4.77 12.31
CA GLY A 65 11.45 5.43 13.02
C GLY A 65 10.08 5.26 12.41
N ALA A 66 9.95 4.48 11.34
CA ALA A 66 8.67 4.20 10.70
C ALA A 66 8.48 2.71 10.49
N ASP A 67 7.25 2.27 10.60
CA ASP A 67 6.86 0.95 10.13
C ASP A 67 6.48 1.06 8.66
N GLU A 68 6.84 0.06 7.88
CA GLU A 68 6.61 0.05 6.45
C GLU A 68 5.91 -1.22 6.04
N VAL A 69 5.05 -1.13 5.04
CA VAL A 69 4.31 -2.28 4.54
C VAL A 69 4.16 -2.19 3.03
N ILE A 70 4.24 -3.35 2.38
CA ILE A 70 3.84 -3.51 0.99
C ILE A 70 2.61 -4.40 0.98
N VAL A 71 1.56 -3.93 0.35
CA VAL A 71 0.30 -4.65 0.27
C VAL A 71 -0.08 -4.89 -1.18
N GLU A 72 -0.87 -5.93 -1.40
CA GLU A 72 -1.56 -6.17 -2.66
C GLU A 72 -3.04 -5.92 -2.42
N ALA A 73 -3.69 -5.26 -3.35
CA ALA A 73 -5.09 -4.92 -3.22
C ALA A 73 -5.77 -4.91 -4.58
N VAL A 74 -7.09 -4.83 -4.56
CA VAL A 74 -7.87 -4.58 -5.76
C VAL A 74 -8.21 -3.10 -5.79
N PHE A 75 -7.97 -2.44 -6.92
CA PHE A 75 -8.38 -1.07 -7.13
C PHE A 75 -9.86 -1.05 -7.46
N TRP A 76 -10.63 -0.32 -6.69
CA TRP A 76 -12.07 -0.25 -6.90
C TRP A 76 -12.56 1.16 -6.59
N ASP A 77 -13.06 1.84 -7.62
CA ASP A 77 -13.66 3.17 -7.49
C ASP A 77 -12.76 4.16 -6.71
N HIS A 78 -11.48 4.26 -7.14
CA HIS A 78 -10.45 5.09 -6.53
C HIS A 78 -10.11 4.72 -5.08
N ARG A 79 -10.37 3.47 -4.69
CA ARG A 79 -10.05 2.97 -3.35
C ARG A 79 -9.33 1.64 -3.44
N LEU A 80 -8.62 1.30 -2.39
CA LEU A 80 -8.01 -0.01 -2.24
C LEU A 80 -8.97 -0.90 -1.46
N VAL A 81 -9.29 -2.07 -2.00
CA VAL A 81 -10.12 -3.06 -1.31
C VAL A 81 -9.43 -4.42 -1.34
N SER A 82 -9.88 -5.34 -0.51
CA SER A 82 -9.28 -6.67 -0.37
C SER A 82 -7.78 -6.61 -0.13
N VAL A 83 -7.38 -5.75 0.78
CA VAL A 83 -5.97 -5.47 1.05
C VAL A 83 -5.31 -6.65 1.77
N GLU A 84 -4.19 -7.13 1.23
CA GLU A 84 -3.38 -8.19 1.83
C GLU A 84 -1.94 -7.72 1.99
N VAL A 85 -1.36 -7.96 3.15
CA VAL A 85 0.04 -7.62 3.41
C VAL A 85 0.95 -8.62 2.70
N ARG A 86 1.92 -8.11 1.94
CA ARG A 86 2.94 -8.93 1.27
C ARG A 86 4.28 -8.87 1.97
N ASP A 87 4.63 -7.72 2.51
CA ASP A 87 5.85 -7.56 3.30
C ASP A 87 5.67 -6.44 4.31
N CYS A 88 6.42 -6.49 5.39
CA CYS A 88 6.27 -5.50 6.44
C CYS A 88 7.54 -5.47 7.27
N SER A 89 7.98 -4.27 7.64
CA SER A 89 9.25 -4.08 8.34
C SER A 89 9.21 -4.48 9.81
N SER A 90 8.02 -4.58 10.41
CA SER A 90 7.87 -4.84 11.84
C SER A 90 6.98 -6.03 12.16
N CYS A 91 6.73 -6.88 11.21
CA CYS A 91 5.89 -8.08 11.42
C CYS A 91 6.65 -9.25 11.98
#